data_519fc59acc6100d4221fdabedcf14d49
#
_entry.id   519fc59acc6100d4221fdabedcf14d49
#
_cell.length_a   1.000
_cell.length_b   1.000
_cell.length_c   1.000
_cell.angle_alpha   90.00
_cell.angle_beta   90.00
_cell.angle_gamma   90.00
#
_symmetry.space_group_name_H-M   'P 1'
#
loop_
_entity.id
_entity.type
_entity.pdbx_description
1 polymer ?
#
loop_
_entity_poly.entity_id
_entity_poly.type
_entity_poly.pdbx_seq_one_letter_code
_entity_poly.pdbx_strand_id
1 'polypeptide(L)'
;MKIIYGPKGTGKTKAIIDGANAALDSAKGHVIFITDTNRYAYDLKYQIRFLNVSAFGLQNEDALRGFIKGIVAANGDNEYIFIDGIARIAGKPVSELESIFAAMEKLEKDFEVKFVLTVSAAKEDLPEFVAKHAN
;
A
#
# COMPACT_ATOMS: atom_id res chain seq x y z
N MET A 1 5.34 -9.17 -0.76
CA MET A 1 4.26 -8.33 -0.19
C MET A 1 4.18 -8.54 1.31
N LYS A 2 4.02 -7.47 2.05
CA LYS A 2 3.86 -7.51 3.50
C LYS A 2 2.53 -6.89 3.90
N ILE A 3 1.81 -7.54 4.80
CA ILE A 3 0.51 -7.06 5.28
C ILE A 3 0.60 -6.72 6.76
N ILE A 4 0.21 -5.49 7.11
CA ILE A 4 0.02 -5.05 8.48
C ILE A 4 -1.49 -5.11 8.72
N TYR A 5 -1.92 -6.03 9.56
CA TYR A 5 -3.35 -6.25 9.79
C TYR A 5 -3.71 -6.06 11.26
N GLY A 6 -4.98 -5.91 11.50
CA GLY A 6 -5.57 -5.75 12.84
C GLY A 6 -6.88 -5.01 12.74
N PRO A 7 -7.72 -5.10 13.77
CA PRO A 7 -8.95 -4.31 13.83
C PRO A 7 -8.66 -2.82 13.75
N LYS A 8 -9.67 -2.04 13.37
CA LYS A 8 -9.56 -0.58 13.33
C LYS A 8 -9.13 -0.06 14.71
N GLY A 9 -8.23 0.91 14.71
CA GLY A 9 -7.75 1.53 15.95
C GLY A 9 -6.61 0.79 16.65
N THR A 10 -5.93 -0.14 15.97
CA THR A 10 -4.84 -0.93 16.57
C THR A 10 -3.44 -0.44 16.19
N GLY A 11 -3.31 0.80 15.69
CA GLY A 11 -1.99 1.39 15.42
C GLY A 11 -1.37 1.00 14.08
N LYS A 12 -2.16 0.52 13.12
CA LYS A 12 -1.63 0.12 11.81
C LYS A 12 -1.04 1.29 11.02
N THR A 13 -1.67 2.46 11.08
CA THR A 13 -1.17 3.65 10.38
C THR A 13 0.20 4.05 10.91
N LYS A 14 0.38 4.07 12.23
CA LYS A 14 1.69 4.37 12.81
C LYS A 14 2.73 3.33 12.38
N ALA A 15 2.35 2.06 12.37
CA ALA A 15 3.27 0.98 11.99
C ALA A 15 3.72 1.11 10.53
N ILE A 16 2.82 1.42 9.61
CA ILE A 16 3.19 1.54 8.19
C ILE A 16 4.01 2.81 7.94
N ILE A 17 3.74 3.90 8.65
CA ILE A 17 4.54 5.13 8.58
C ILE A 17 5.96 4.85 9.08
N ASP A 18 6.09 4.21 10.23
CA ASP A 18 7.40 3.85 10.77
C ASP A 18 8.15 2.91 9.81
N GLY A 19 7.43 1.97 9.19
CA GLY A 19 8.00 1.07 8.20
C GLY A 19 8.52 1.79 6.97
N ALA A 20 7.77 2.77 6.46
CA ALA A 20 8.19 3.56 5.30
C ALA A 20 9.43 4.40 5.61
N ASN A 21 9.45 5.06 6.78
CA ASN A 21 10.59 5.84 7.20
C ASN A 21 11.85 4.97 7.38
N ALA A 22 11.67 3.77 7.94
CA ALA A 22 12.78 2.83 8.12
C ALA A 22 13.29 2.27 6.79
N ALA A 23 12.41 2.08 5.82
CA ALA A 23 12.79 1.56 4.51
C ALA A 23 13.76 2.48 3.77
N LEU A 24 13.70 3.78 4.02
CA LEU A 24 14.65 4.74 3.42
C LEU A 24 16.10 4.41 3.74
N ASP A 25 16.36 3.87 4.93
CA ASP A 25 17.73 3.62 5.39
C ASP A 25 18.42 2.51 4.58
N SER A 26 17.64 1.58 4.04
CA SER A 26 18.16 0.43 3.28
C SER A 26 17.77 0.45 1.80
N ALA A 27 16.83 1.30 1.40
CA ALA A 27 16.38 1.35 0.02
C ALA A 27 17.45 1.94 -0.89
N LYS A 28 17.61 1.33 -2.05
CA LYS A 28 18.46 1.85 -3.13
C LYS A 28 17.65 2.71 -4.08
N GLY A 29 16.35 2.44 -4.18
CA GLY A 29 15.43 3.18 -5.03
C GLY A 29 14.49 4.06 -4.23
N HIS A 30 13.44 4.50 -4.89
CA HIS A 30 12.45 5.40 -4.28
C HIS A 30 11.47 4.66 -3.38
N VAL A 31 11.02 5.36 -2.34
CA VAL A 31 9.97 4.89 -1.44
C VAL A 31 8.73 5.75 -1.67
N ILE A 32 7.60 5.10 -1.93
CA ILE A 32 6.32 5.77 -2.21
C ILE A 32 5.33 5.40 -1.12
N PHE A 33 4.56 6.36 -0.67
CA PHE A 33 3.51 6.16 0.33
C PHE A 33 2.19 6.68 -0.21
N ILE A 34 1.20 5.78 -0.33
CA ILE A 34 -0.12 6.07 -0.87
C ILE A 34 -1.15 6.00 0.26
N THR A 35 -1.97 7.04 0.36
CA THR A 35 -3.10 7.08 1.29
C THR A 35 -4.18 8.00 0.73
N ASP A 36 -5.30 8.17 1.44
CA ASP A 36 -6.42 9.00 1.01
C ASP A 36 -6.60 10.27 1.87
N THR A 37 -5.58 10.65 2.61
CA THR A 37 -5.63 11.83 3.48
C THR A 37 -4.25 12.51 3.56
N ASN A 38 -4.23 13.82 3.85
CA ASN A 38 -2.98 14.54 4.13
C ASN A 38 -2.61 14.52 5.62
N ARG A 39 -3.42 13.86 6.46
CA ARG A 39 -3.30 13.92 7.92
C ARG A 39 -1.91 13.55 8.43
N TYR A 40 -1.25 12.60 7.78
CA TYR A 40 0.04 12.06 8.24
C TYR A 40 1.22 12.48 7.38
N ALA A 41 1.03 13.45 6.47
CA ALA A 41 2.09 13.83 5.52
C ALA A 41 3.38 14.27 6.22
N TYR A 42 3.26 14.98 7.35
CA TYR A 42 4.43 15.48 8.08
C TYR A 42 5.13 14.41 8.93
N ASP A 43 4.51 13.25 9.12
CA ASP A 43 5.11 12.15 9.87
C ASP A 43 6.07 11.33 9.00
N LEU A 44 6.05 11.55 7.70
CA LEU A 44 6.92 10.88 6.74
C LEU A 44 8.12 11.75 6.41
N LYS A 45 9.27 11.13 6.28
CA LYS A 45 10.49 11.84 5.84
C LYS A 45 10.29 12.40 4.43
N TYR A 46 10.84 13.57 4.14
CA TYR A 46 10.58 14.28 2.89
C TYR A 46 11.05 13.54 1.64
N GLN A 47 11.98 12.60 1.77
CA GLN A 47 12.46 11.80 0.65
C GLN A 47 11.40 10.78 0.17
N ILE A 48 10.41 10.48 1.02
CA ILE A 48 9.32 9.59 0.64
C ILE A 48 8.36 10.36 -0.27
N ARG A 49 8.02 9.78 -1.42
CA ARG A 49 7.01 10.34 -2.29
C ARG A 49 5.63 10.08 -1.68
N PHE A 50 5.03 11.13 -1.14
CA PHE A 50 3.71 11.03 -0.52
C PHE A 50 2.63 11.32 -1.55
N LEU A 51 1.68 10.40 -1.72
CA LEU A 51 0.59 10.52 -2.68
C LEU A 51 -0.74 10.37 -1.95
N ASN A 52 -1.49 11.47 -1.87
CA ASN A 52 -2.86 11.47 -1.39
C ASN A 52 -3.78 11.28 -2.59
N VAL A 53 -4.34 10.08 -2.75
CA VAL A 53 -5.13 9.73 -3.92
C VAL A 53 -6.48 10.45 -3.98
N SER A 54 -6.95 11.01 -2.86
CA SER A 54 -8.15 11.85 -2.87
C SER A 54 -7.98 13.09 -3.73
N ALA A 55 -6.75 13.61 -3.81
CA ALA A 55 -6.44 14.78 -4.64
C ALA A 55 -6.59 14.49 -6.14
N PHE A 56 -6.57 13.22 -6.53
CA PHE A 56 -6.71 12.78 -7.93
C PHE A 56 -8.07 12.16 -8.22
N GLY A 57 -9.00 12.22 -7.28
CA GLY A 57 -10.35 11.68 -7.47
C GLY A 57 -10.41 10.17 -7.55
N LEU A 58 -9.42 9.47 -7.01
CA LEU A 58 -9.33 8.02 -7.05
C LEU A 58 -10.29 7.41 -6.03
N GLN A 59 -11.30 6.67 -6.47
CA GLN A 59 -12.38 6.19 -5.60
C GLN A 59 -12.82 4.75 -5.83
N ASN A 60 -12.15 3.99 -6.70
CA ASN A 60 -12.55 2.62 -6.96
C ASN A 60 -11.33 1.74 -7.25
N GLU A 61 -11.56 0.44 -7.24
CA GLU A 61 -10.50 -0.56 -7.42
C GLU A 61 -9.80 -0.44 -8.77
N ASP A 62 -10.56 -0.24 -9.84
CA ASP A 62 -9.98 -0.16 -11.19
C ASP A 62 -9.05 1.04 -11.31
N ALA A 63 -9.46 2.19 -10.78
CA ALA A 63 -8.64 3.40 -10.78
C ALA A 63 -7.37 3.19 -9.96
N LEU A 64 -7.49 2.57 -8.78
CA LEU A 64 -6.33 2.31 -7.92
C LEU A 64 -5.36 1.33 -8.60
N ARG A 65 -5.87 0.27 -9.21
CA ARG A 65 -5.03 -0.70 -9.91
C ARG A 65 -4.24 -0.05 -11.04
N GLY A 66 -4.92 0.77 -11.86
CA GLY A 66 -4.26 1.51 -12.94
C GLY A 66 -3.22 2.51 -12.42
N PHE A 67 -3.53 3.18 -11.32
CA PHE A 67 -2.63 4.14 -10.68
C PHE A 67 -1.34 3.45 -10.20
N ILE A 68 -1.47 2.30 -9.54
CA ILE A 68 -0.31 1.52 -9.07
C ILE A 68 0.53 1.05 -10.25
N LYS A 69 -0.11 0.51 -11.29
CA LYS A 69 0.60 0.08 -12.50
C LYS A 69 1.33 1.24 -13.16
N GLY A 70 0.70 2.40 -13.20
CA GLY A 70 1.29 3.61 -13.77
C GLY A 70 2.54 4.06 -13.00
N ILE A 71 2.51 3.99 -11.68
CA ILE A 71 3.67 4.32 -10.84
C ILE A 71 4.84 3.40 -11.18
N VAL A 72 4.59 2.09 -11.23
CA VAL A 72 5.64 1.11 -11.52
C VAL A 72 6.17 1.31 -12.94
N ALA A 73 5.28 1.57 -13.91
CA ALA A 73 5.67 1.77 -15.30
C ALA A 73 6.46 3.07 -15.51
N ALA A 74 6.15 4.11 -14.75
CA ALA A 74 6.75 5.43 -14.95
C ALA A 74 8.21 5.52 -14.49
N ASN A 75 8.60 4.72 -13.50
CA ASN A 75 9.95 4.79 -12.95
C ASN A 75 10.39 3.43 -12.40
N GLY A 76 11.37 2.82 -13.06
CA GLY A 76 11.93 1.54 -12.65
C GLY A 76 12.69 1.57 -11.33
N ASP A 77 12.98 2.75 -10.78
CA ASP A 77 13.65 2.90 -9.49
C ASP A 77 12.70 2.94 -8.30
N ASN A 78 11.39 2.77 -8.51
CA ASN A 78 10.41 2.70 -7.43
C ASN A 78 10.53 1.33 -6.76
N GLU A 79 11.17 1.29 -5.59
CA GLU A 79 11.50 0.05 -4.89
C GLU A 79 10.43 -0.40 -3.90
N TYR A 80 9.86 0.55 -3.13
CA TYR A 80 8.84 0.27 -2.13
C TYR A 80 7.59 1.10 -2.38
N ILE A 81 6.44 0.45 -2.31
CA ILE A 81 5.14 1.14 -2.36
C ILE A 81 4.36 0.72 -1.12
N PHE A 82 4.16 1.69 -0.23
CA PHE A 82 3.36 1.53 0.98
C PHE A 82 1.97 2.07 0.72
N ILE A 83 0.93 1.30 1.07
CA ILE A 83 -0.47 1.71 0.87
C ILE A 83 -1.22 1.57 2.18
N ASP A 84 -1.65 2.71 2.72
CA ASP A 84 -2.45 2.74 3.95
C ASP A 84 -3.93 2.89 3.61
N GLY A 85 -4.69 1.84 3.93
CA GLY A 85 -6.14 1.84 3.73
C GLY A 85 -6.60 1.38 2.35
N ILE A 86 -6.04 0.29 1.83
CA ILE A 86 -6.37 -0.17 0.48
C ILE A 86 -7.86 -0.42 0.26
N ALA A 87 -8.57 -1.00 1.24
CA ALA A 87 -10.00 -1.24 1.12
C ALA A 87 -10.79 0.07 1.09
N ARG A 88 -10.39 1.03 1.91
CA ARG A 88 -11.03 2.35 1.95
C ARG A 88 -10.83 3.09 0.64
N ILE A 89 -9.62 3.06 0.08
CA ILE A 89 -9.32 3.71 -1.20
C ILE A 89 -10.10 3.04 -2.34
N ALA A 90 -10.14 1.71 -2.36
CA ALA A 90 -10.83 0.95 -3.39
C ALA A 90 -12.36 1.01 -3.26
N GLY A 91 -12.86 1.41 -2.08
CA GLY A 91 -14.30 1.50 -1.83
C GLY A 91 -15.01 0.15 -1.76
N LYS A 92 -14.30 -0.90 -1.38
CA LYS A 92 -14.83 -2.27 -1.29
C LYS A 92 -14.25 -2.98 -0.08
N PRO A 93 -14.96 -3.99 0.48
CA PRO A 93 -14.37 -4.87 1.48
C PRO A 93 -13.14 -5.57 0.93
N VAL A 94 -12.16 -5.85 1.79
CA VAL A 94 -10.93 -6.52 1.36
C VAL A 94 -11.20 -7.87 0.69
N SER A 95 -12.28 -8.57 1.10
CA SER A 95 -12.68 -9.85 0.51
C SER A 95 -12.99 -9.76 -0.99
N GLU A 96 -13.26 -8.57 -1.51
CA GLU A 96 -13.57 -8.35 -2.91
C GLU A 96 -12.38 -7.78 -3.71
N LEU A 97 -11.20 -7.74 -3.12
CA LEU A 97 -10.01 -7.12 -3.72
C LEU A 97 -9.01 -8.13 -4.29
N GLU A 98 -9.45 -9.36 -4.61
CA GLU A 98 -8.54 -10.38 -5.12
C GLU A 98 -7.82 -9.94 -6.39
N SER A 99 -8.53 -9.24 -7.29
CA SER A 99 -7.97 -8.79 -8.57
C SER A 99 -6.80 -7.82 -8.37
N ILE A 100 -6.94 -6.83 -7.47
CA ILE A 100 -5.85 -5.87 -7.25
C ILE A 100 -4.67 -6.53 -6.53
N PHE A 101 -4.93 -7.48 -5.62
CA PHE A 101 -3.85 -8.23 -4.97
C PHE A 101 -3.09 -9.08 -5.99
N ALA A 102 -3.80 -9.73 -6.91
CA ALA A 102 -3.16 -10.48 -7.99
C ALA A 102 -2.31 -9.57 -8.88
N ALA A 103 -2.81 -8.36 -9.19
CA ALA A 103 -2.06 -7.39 -9.97
C ALA A 103 -0.78 -6.96 -9.26
N MET A 104 -0.85 -6.70 -7.95
CA MET A 104 0.34 -6.32 -7.17
C MET A 104 1.35 -7.47 -7.09
N GLU A 105 0.88 -8.70 -6.90
CA GLU A 105 1.75 -9.88 -6.90
C GLU A 105 2.50 -10.04 -8.22
N LYS A 106 1.80 -9.81 -9.34
CA LYS A 106 2.41 -9.87 -10.67
C LYS A 106 3.46 -8.78 -10.84
N LEU A 107 3.18 -7.57 -10.36
CA LEU A 107 4.15 -6.47 -10.41
C LEU A 107 5.40 -6.79 -9.60
N GLU A 108 5.25 -7.40 -8.44
CA GLU A 108 6.40 -7.83 -7.63
C GLU A 108 7.22 -8.91 -8.31
N LYS A 109 6.56 -9.79 -9.06
CA LYS A 109 7.24 -10.86 -9.80
C LYS A 109 8.00 -10.34 -11.02
N ASP A 110 7.40 -9.39 -11.74
CA ASP A 110 7.93 -8.91 -13.01
C ASP A 110 8.89 -7.72 -12.85
N PHE A 111 8.81 -7.00 -11.74
CA PHE A 111 9.61 -5.80 -11.47
C PHE A 111 10.19 -5.87 -10.05
N GLU A 112 11.24 -5.09 -9.80
CA GLU A 112 11.87 -5.06 -8.48
C GLU A 112 11.16 -4.06 -7.55
N VAL A 113 9.88 -4.31 -7.28
CA VAL A 113 9.05 -3.49 -6.40
C VAL A 113 8.50 -4.36 -5.28
N LYS A 114 8.34 -3.75 -4.09
CA LYS A 114 7.78 -4.42 -2.91
C LYS A 114 6.63 -3.61 -2.37
N PHE A 115 5.51 -4.29 -2.12
CA PHE A 115 4.31 -3.68 -1.56
C PHE A 115 4.18 -3.97 -0.08
N VAL A 116 3.81 -2.95 0.69
CA VAL A 116 3.45 -3.06 2.11
C VAL A 116 2.10 -2.39 2.28
N LEU A 117 1.13 -3.12 2.84
CA LEU A 117 -0.26 -2.67 2.92
C LEU A 117 -0.78 -2.76 4.35
N THR A 118 -1.72 -1.88 4.69
CA THR A 118 -2.53 -2.05 5.89
C THR A 118 -3.89 -2.64 5.51
N VAL A 119 -4.39 -3.57 6.33
CA VAL A 119 -5.71 -4.18 6.18
C VAL A 119 -6.41 -4.17 7.53
N SER A 120 -7.59 -3.52 7.58
CA SER A 120 -8.40 -3.44 8.80
C SER A 120 -9.28 -4.67 8.95
N ALA A 121 -8.69 -5.75 9.45
CA ALA A 121 -9.39 -7.01 9.73
C ALA A 121 -8.58 -7.82 10.75
N ALA A 122 -9.27 -8.59 11.58
CA ALA A 122 -8.61 -9.57 12.44
C ALA A 122 -8.00 -10.68 11.58
N LYS A 123 -7.00 -11.37 12.11
CA LYS A 123 -6.29 -12.41 11.35
C LYS A 123 -7.23 -13.46 10.77
N GLU A 124 -8.19 -13.92 11.57
CA GLU A 124 -9.16 -14.94 11.18
C GLU A 124 -10.14 -14.49 10.10
N ASP A 125 -10.25 -13.17 9.89
CA ASP A 125 -11.15 -12.60 8.88
C ASP A 125 -10.42 -12.24 7.57
N LEU A 126 -9.12 -12.48 7.50
CA LEU A 126 -8.36 -12.19 6.29
C LEU A 126 -8.70 -13.23 5.21
N PRO A 127 -9.05 -12.80 3.98
CA PRO A 127 -9.16 -13.72 2.86
C PRO A 127 -7.82 -14.42 2.62
N GLU A 128 -7.85 -15.63 2.04
CA GLU A 128 -6.62 -16.39 1.84
C GLU A 128 -5.60 -15.65 0.98
N PHE A 129 -6.06 -14.93 -0.06
CA PHE A 129 -5.15 -14.18 -0.93
C PHE A 129 -4.43 -13.03 -0.21
N VAL A 130 -4.93 -12.61 0.97
CA VAL A 130 -4.28 -11.65 1.85
C VAL A 130 -3.48 -12.38 2.92
N ALA A 131 -4.09 -13.39 3.54
CA ALA A 131 -3.51 -14.11 4.68
C ALA A 131 -2.17 -14.75 4.35
N LYS A 132 -1.98 -15.21 3.13
CA LYS A 132 -0.71 -15.81 2.69
C LYS A 132 0.47 -14.84 2.75
N HIS A 133 0.22 -13.53 2.82
CA HIS A 133 1.24 -12.51 2.96
C HIS A 133 1.33 -11.95 4.39
N ALA A 134 0.46 -12.41 5.29
CA ALA A 134 0.42 -11.97 6.67
C ALA A 134 1.15 -12.97 7.56
N ASN A 135 2.00 -12.47 8.43
CA ASN A 135 2.72 -13.32 9.37
C ASN A 135 2.12 -13.28 10.75
#